data_0459d3bc2e93edf0510591d21bdb3eba
#
_entry.id   0459d3bc2e93edf0510591d21bdb3eba
#
_cell.length_a   1.000
_cell.length_b   1.000
_cell.length_c   1.000
_cell.angle_alpha   90.00
_cell.angle_beta   90.00
_cell.angle_gamma   90.00
#
_symmetry.space_group_name_H-M   'P 1'
#
loop_
_entity.id
_entity.type
_entity.pdbx_description
1 polymer ?
#
loop_
_entity_poly.entity_id
_entity_poly.type
_entity_poly.pdbx_seq_one_letter_code
_entity_poly.pdbx_strand_id
1 'polypeptide(L)'
;ILRKLAGDASKLIVAAVKDVVITCPAYFGTAERTATKNAGEIAGLNVIEIISEPTAAALYYGCAKEQGEKTVLVYDLGGGTFDVTVMHVSPGKIEMVCSDGNHELGGKNWDDAVMQYLASEFCSETGFDGDFDEYAQQDLRLKAEKAKQQLSTREKVPVMMDAAGLRARVEITRQTFDEITEALLNESIEKTDAAIALAAERGYTIV
;
A
#
# COMPACT_ATOMS: atom_id res chain seq x y z
N ILE A 1 -13.25 5.27 -11.71
CA ILE A 1 -12.36 5.72 -10.61
C ILE A 1 -11.88 7.15 -10.89
N LEU A 2 -11.08 7.42 -11.94
CA LEU A 2 -10.45 8.72 -12.20
C LEU A 2 -11.45 9.89 -12.28
N ARG A 3 -12.62 9.68 -12.93
CA ARG A 3 -13.69 10.70 -12.99
C ARG A 3 -14.22 11.06 -11.59
N LYS A 4 -14.36 10.06 -10.70
CA LYS A 4 -14.80 10.30 -9.33
C LYS A 4 -13.75 11.10 -8.55
N LEU A 5 -12.48 10.70 -8.63
CA LEU A 5 -11.38 11.41 -7.95
C LEU A 5 -11.28 12.86 -8.40
N ALA A 6 -11.32 13.12 -9.72
CA ALA A 6 -11.30 14.49 -10.25
C ALA A 6 -12.53 15.30 -9.81
N GLY A 7 -13.71 14.66 -9.74
CA GLY A 7 -14.92 15.29 -9.24
C GLY A 7 -14.87 15.63 -7.74
N ASP A 8 -14.31 14.76 -6.93
CA ASP A 8 -14.13 14.99 -5.49
C ASP A 8 -13.08 16.09 -5.24
N ALA A 9 -11.95 16.04 -5.98
CA ALA A 9 -10.94 17.10 -5.94
C ALA A 9 -11.51 18.47 -6.36
N SER A 10 -12.32 18.51 -7.43
CA SER A 10 -12.96 19.74 -7.91
C SER A 10 -13.87 20.37 -6.85
N LYS A 11 -14.56 19.55 -6.06
CA LYS A 11 -15.38 20.03 -4.93
C LYS A 11 -14.53 20.60 -3.81
N LEU A 12 -13.41 19.94 -3.49
CA LEU A 12 -12.51 20.33 -2.40
C LEU A 12 -11.84 21.67 -2.68
N ILE A 13 -11.31 21.86 -3.93
CA ILE A 13 -10.62 23.10 -4.32
C ILE A 13 -11.57 24.17 -4.87
N VAL A 14 -12.87 23.88 -4.98
CA VAL A 14 -13.90 24.80 -5.53
C VAL A 14 -13.54 25.26 -6.95
N ALA A 15 -12.89 24.41 -7.75
CA ALA A 15 -12.50 24.69 -9.13
C ALA A 15 -12.51 23.41 -9.96
N ALA A 16 -12.78 23.53 -11.28
CA ALA A 16 -12.77 22.37 -12.15
C ALA A 16 -11.37 21.81 -12.35
N VAL A 17 -11.16 20.56 -11.97
CA VAL A 17 -9.92 19.80 -12.27
C VAL A 17 -10.05 19.26 -13.70
N LYS A 18 -9.20 19.74 -14.60
CA LYS A 18 -9.12 19.31 -16.00
C LYS A 18 -7.76 18.73 -16.34
N ASP A 19 -6.70 19.42 -15.94
CA ASP A 19 -5.33 19.04 -16.21
C ASP A 19 -4.83 18.16 -15.06
N VAL A 20 -4.25 16.99 -15.39
CA VAL A 20 -3.81 16.02 -14.41
C VAL A 20 -2.46 15.39 -14.79
N VAL A 21 -1.68 15.09 -13.77
CA VAL A 21 -0.59 14.11 -13.84
C VAL A 21 -1.10 12.86 -13.15
N ILE A 22 -0.93 11.69 -13.78
CA ILE A 22 -1.36 10.41 -13.20
C ILE A 22 -0.12 9.59 -12.90
N THR A 23 -0.07 9.01 -11.71
CA THR A 23 1.00 8.09 -11.30
C THR A 23 0.65 6.66 -11.65
N CYS A 24 1.67 5.84 -11.86
CA CYS A 24 1.54 4.40 -12.03
C CYS A 24 2.75 3.69 -11.39
N PRO A 25 2.63 2.41 -11.06
CA PRO A 25 3.73 1.62 -10.53
C PRO A 25 4.98 1.70 -11.41
N ALA A 26 6.16 1.58 -10.79
CA ALA A 26 7.43 1.68 -11.50
C ALA A 26 7.60 0.63 -12.60
N TYR A 27 7.08 -0.57 -12.38
CA TYR A 27 7.16 -1.71 -13.29
C TYR A 27 6.22 -1.62 -14.51
N PHE A 28 5.27 -0.66 -14.55
CA PHE A 28 4.39 -0.51 -15.71
C PHE A 28 5.20 -0.22 -16.96
N GLY A 29 5.01 -1.09 -17.97
CA GLY A 29 5.57 -0.90 -19.30
C GLY A 29 4.78 0.11 -20.14
N THR A 30 5.17 0.25 -21.40
CA THR A 30 4.55 1.21 -22.33
C THR A 30 3.06 0.97 -22.53
N ALA A 31 2.62 -0.31 -22.57
CA ALA A 31 1.22 -0.67 -22.78
C ALA A 31 0.34 -0.21 -21.61
N GLU A 32 0.76 -0.50 -20.37
CA GLU A 32 0.02 -0.15 -19.15
C GLU A 32 0.01 1.37 -18.94
N ARG A 33 1.11 2.07 -19.21
CA ARG A 33 1.18 3.53 -19.16
C ARG A 33 0.25 4.17 -20.18
N THR A 34 0.20 3.64 -21.41
CA THR A 34 -0.73 4.09 -22.45
C THR A 34 -2.19 3.83 -22.04
N ALA A 35 -2.48 2.65 -21.49
CA ALA A 35 -3.82 2.34 -20.99
C ALA A 35 -4.25 3.28 -19.85
N THR A 36 -3.33 3.62 -18.94
CA THR A 36 -3.56 4.57 -17.85
C THR A 36 -3.87 5.97 -18.40
N LYS A 37 -3.11 6.43 -19.38
CA LYS A 37 -3.35 7.71 -20.07
C LYS A 37 -4.73 7.73 -20.73
N ASN A 38 -5.04 6.70 -21.51
CA ASN A 38 -6.34 6.57 -22.19
C ASN A 38 -7.51 6.57 -21.18
N ALA A 39 -7.33 5.91 -20.03
CA ALA A 39 -8.36 5.91 -18.98
C ALA A 39 -8.61 7.32 -18.42
N GLY A 40 -7.56 8.16 -18.30
CA GLY A 40 -7.68 9.58 -17.93
C GLY A 40 -8.45 10.37 -18.99
N GLU A 41 -8.11 10.20 -20.26
CA GLU A 41 -8.77 10.86 -21.39
C GLU A 41 -10.26 10.45 -21.52
N ILE A 42 -10.57 9.15 -21.35
CA ILE A 42 -11.96 8.63 -21.30
C ILE A 42 -12.73 9.22 -20.10
N ALA A 43 -12.06 9.53 -19.01
CA ALA A 43 -12.65 10.22 -17.87
C ALA A 43 -12.96 11.70 -18.14
N GLY A 44 -12.52 12.25 -19.28
CA GLY A 44 -12.69 13.65 -19.68
C GLY A 44 -11.59 14.57 -19.13
N LEU A 45 -10.42 14.01 -18.77
CA LEU A 45 -9.27 14.73 -18.24
C LEU A 45 -8.22 14.97 -19.32
N ASN A 46 -7.52 16.08 -19.24
CA ASN A 46 -6.31 16.34 -20.02
C ASN A 46 -5.11 15.77 -19.26
N VAL A 47 -4.61 14.61 -19.71
CA VAL A 47 -3.47 13.96 -19.06
C VAL A 47 -2.18 14.58 -19.56
N ILE A 48 -1.59 15.45 -18.76
CA ILE A 48 -0.33 16.15 -19.07
C ILE A 48 0.81 15.13 -19.16
N GLU A 49 0.90 14.24 -18.15
CA GLU A 49 1.99 13.28 -18.06
C GLU A 49 1.59 12.04 -17.22
N ILE A 50 2.25 10.91 -17.51
CA ILE A 50 2.24 9.71 -16.68
C ILE A 50 3.63 9.56 -16.07
N ILE A 51 3.71 9.61 -14.74
CA ILE A 51 4.97 9.43 -14.01
C ILE A 51 4.92 8.18 -13.12
N SER A 52 6.08 7.66 -12.71
CA SER A 52 6.13 6.54 -11.79
C SER A 52 5.83 7.01 -10.35
N GLU A 53 5.14 6.18 -9.57
CA GLU A 53 4.81 6.44 -8.16
C GLU A 53 6.05 6.81 -7.32
N PRO A 54 7.18 6.07 -7.38
CA PRO A 54 8.37 6.46 -6.64
C PRO A 54 8.97 7.81 -7.10
N THR A 55 8.85 8.17 -8.39
CA THR A 55 9.25 9.49 -8.87
C THR A 55 8.39 10.58 -8.24
N ALA A 56 7.08 10.37 -8.17
CA ALA A 56 6.17 11.33 -7.53
C ALA A 56 6.48 11.48 -6.03
N ALA A 57 6.77 10.39 -5.33
CA ALA A 57 7.18 10.42 -3.93
C ALA A 57 8.48 11.21 -3.73
N ALA A 58 9.51 10.94 -4.54
CA ALA A 58 10.79 11.64 -4.48
C ALA A 58 10.63 13.15 -4.75
N LEU A 59 9.77 13.53 -5.71
CA LEU A 59 9.46 14.93 -6.01
C LEU A 59 8.74 15.61 -4.83
N TYR A 60 7.78 14.95 -4.22
CA TYR A 60 7.02 15.48 -3.08
C TYR A 60 7.92 15.77 -1.88
N TYR A 61 8.83 14.87 -1.55
CA TYR A 61 9.82 15.07 -0.49
C TYR A 61 10.92 16.07 -0.84
N GLY A 62 10.83 16.69 -2.00
CA GLY A 62 11.73 17.77 -2.41
C GLY A 62 13.13 17.30 -2.82
N CYS A 63 13.31 16.01 -3.07
CA CYS A 63 14.59 15.43 -3.43
C CYS A 63 15.26 16.15 -4.62
N ALA A 64 14.46 16.61 -5.60
CA ALA A 64 14.96 17.33 -6.77
C ALA A 64 15.38 18.80 -6.48
N LYS A 65 15.05 19.34 -5.30
CA LYS A 65 15.36 20.75 -4.92
C LYS A 65 16.64 20.87 -4.10
N GLU A 66 17.11 19.76 -3.54
CA GLU A 66 18.33 19.75 -2.76
C GLU A 66 19.56 19.86 -3.66
N GLN A 67 20.59 20.57 -3.16
CA GLN A 67 21.87 20.68 -3.86
C GLN A 67 22.71 19.42 -3.57
N GLY A 68 23.25 18.84 -4.64
CA GLY A 68 24.11 17.66 -4.58
C GLY A 68 23.44 16.40 -5.17
N GLU A 69 24.25 15.37 -5.25
CA GLU A 69 23.80 14.03 -5.70
C GLU A 69 23.53 13.15 -4.48
N LYS A 70 22.45 12.37 -4.56
CA LYS A 70 22.12 11.39 -3.52
C LYS A 70 21.43 10.17 -4.11
N THR A 71 21.57 9.04 -3.43
CA THR A 71 20.83 7.83 -3.73
C THR A 71 19.76 7.64 -2.66
N VAL A 72 18.52 7.56 -3.09
CA VAL A 72 17.36 7.40 -2.22
C VAL A 72 16.67 6.08 -2.50
N LEU A 73 16.10 5.47 -1.45
CA LEU A 73 15.24 4.32 -1.55
C LEU A 73 13.79 4.76 -1.27
N VAL A 74 12.90 4.37 -2.16
CA VAL A 74 11.46 4.51 -1.97
C VAL A 74 10.89 3.13 -1.67
N TYR A 75 10.31 2.98 -0.49
CA TYR A 75 9.62 1.78 -0.03
C TYR A 75 8.12 2.07 -0.04
N ASP A 76 7.42 1.49 -0.99
CA ASP A 76 5.99 1.73 -1.22
C ASP A 76 5.19 0.46 -0.95
N LEU A 77 4.61 0.38 0.26
CA LEU A 77 3.71 -0.68 0.67
C LEU A 77 2.28 -0.18 0.54
N GLY A 78 1.68 -0.45 -0.60
CA GLY A 78 0.31 -0.08 -0.92
C GLY A 78 -0.75 -1.00 -0.29
N GLY A 79 -2.00 -0.88 -0.73
CA GLY A 79 -3.10 -1.74 -0.27
C GLY A 79 -3.03 -3.18 -0.80
N GLY A 80 -2.47 -3.38 -1.99
CA GLY A 80 -2.39 -4.68 -2.66
C GLY A 80 -1.05 -5.03 -3.25
N THR A 81 -0.13 -4.06 -3.38
CA THR A 81 1.21 -4.24 -3.95
C THR A 81 2.28 -3.65 -3.05
N PHE A 82 3.46 -4.19 -3.16
CA PHE A 82 4.68 -3.68 -2.56
C PHE A 82 5.71 -3.41 -3.66
N ASP A 83 6.25 -2.20 -3.67
CA ASP A 83 7.29 -1.77 -4.57
C ASP A 83 8.44 -1.15 -3.79
N VAL A 84 9.67 -1.54 -4.11
CA VAL A 84 10.89 -0.90 -3.62
C VAL A 84 11.72 -0.42 -4.79
N THR A 85 12.08 0.85 -4.79
CA THR A 85 12.82 1.48 -5.90
C THR A 85 13.99 2.27 -5.38
N VAL A 86 15.17 1.99 -5.90
CA VAL A 86 16.37 2.80 -5.68
C VAL A 86 16.51 3.81 -6.80
N MET A 87 16.69 5.07 -6.43
CA MET A 87 16.75 6.21 -7.35
C MET A 87 18.01 7.03 -7.11
N HIS A 88 18.66 7.45 -8.18
CA HIS A 88 19.72 8.45 -8.13
C HIS A 88 19.14 9.82 -8.45
N VAL A 89 19.35 10.76 -7.54
CA VAL A 89 18.84 12.12 -7.63
C VAL A 89 20.00 13.08 -7.78
N SER A 90 19.99 13.86 -8.84
CA SER A 90 20.94 14.95 -9.11
C SER A 90 20.18 16.23 -9.45
N PRO A 91 20.80 17.41 -9.45
CA PRO A 91 20.11 18.65 -9.73
C PRO A 91 19.34 18.62 -11.06
N GLY A 92 18.01 18.70 -10.96
CA GLY A 92 17.10 18.68 -12.12
C GLY A 92 16.87 17.29 -12.75
N LYS A 93 17.39 16.19 -12.16
CA LYS A 93 17.26 14.85 -12.72
C LYS A 93 17.01 13.80 -11.64
N ILE A 94 16.04 12.94 -11.89
CA ILE A 94 15.75 11.76 -11.07
C ILE A 94 15.82 10.53 -11.99
N GLU A 95 16.69 9.58 -11.68
CA GLU A 95 16.89 8.36 -12.45
C GLU A 95 16.61 7.13 -11.58
N MET A 96 15.87 6.18 -12.11
CA MET A 96 15.66 4.90 -11.46
C MET A 96 16.91 4.03 -11.68
N VAL A 97 17.53 3.61 -10.57
CA VAL A 97 18.68 2.70 -10.58
C VAL A 97 18.21 1.25 -10.71
N CYS A 98 17.30 0.84 -9.84
CA CYS A 98 16.66 -0.49 -9.87
C CYS A 98 15.33 -0.44 -9.13
N SER A 99 14.51 -1.48 -9.36
CA SER A 99 13.25 -1.69 -8.67
C SER A 99 13.03 -3.19 -8.50
N ASP A 100 12.43 -3.57 -7.37
CA ASP A 100 11.91 -4.91 -7.06
C ASP A 100 10.59 -4.77 -6.32
N GLY A 101 9.88 -5.85 -6.05
CA GLY A 101 8.61 -5.80 -5.34
C GLY A 101 7.82 -7.09 -5.41
N ASN A 102 6.59 -7.04 -4.88
CA ASN A 102 5.60 -8.11 -5.01
C ASN A 102 4.21 -7.50 -5.28
N HIS A 103 3.61 -7.87 -6.41
CA HIS A 103 2.31 -7.34 -6.87
C HIS A 103 1.11 -7.96 -6.13
N GLU A 104 1.35 -8.90 -5.23
CA GLU A 104 0.33 -9.55 -4.40
C GLU A 104 0.56 -9.33 -2.90
N LEU A 105 1.53 -8.49 -2.52
CA LEU A 105 1.85 -8.13 -1.14
C LEU A 105 1.42 -6.69 -0.86
N GLY A 106 0.51 -6.50 0.09
CA GLY A 106 0.03 -5.18 0.47
C GLY A 106 -0.85 -5.23 1.72
N GLY A 107 -1.33 -4.10 2.17
CA GLY A 107 -2.13 -3.95 3.40
C GLY A 107 -3.29 -4.94 3.54
N LYS A 108 -3.83 -5.42 2.40
CA LYS A 108 -4.85 -6.48 2.36
C LYS A 108 -4.35 -7.78 3.01
N ASN A 109 -3.09 -8.16 2.81
CA ASN A 109 -2.55 -9.40 3.37
C ASN A 109 -2.47 -9.30 4.90
N TRP A 110 -2.12 -8.12 5.44
CA TRP A 110 -2.19 -7.84 6.89
C TRP A 110 -3.61 -7.89 7.43
N ASP A 111 -4.59 -7.34 6.68
CA ASP A 111 -6.00 -7.42 7.04
C ASP A 111 -6.49 -8.88 7.05
N ASP A 112 -6.10 -9.67 6.05
CA ASP A 112 -6.47 -11.09 5.94
C ASP A 112 -5.85 -11.91 7.11
N ALA A 113 -4.61 -11.63 7.53
CA ALA A 113 -3.99 -12.26 8.69
C ALA A 113 -4.74 -11.94 10.00
N VAL A 114 -5.09 -10.66 10.21
CA VAL A 114 -5.90 -10.26 11.37
C VAL A 114 -7.29 -10.89 11.33
N MET A 115 -7.92 -10.95 10.15
CA MET A 115 -9.21 -11.58 9.96
C MET A 115 -9.18 -13.07 10.34
N GLN A 116 -8.16 -13.80 9.91
CA GLN A 116 -7.98 -15.21 10.26
C GLN A 116 -7.78 -15.41 11.77
N TYR A 117 -6.95 -14.58 12.40
CA TYR A 117 -6.76 -14.61 13.85
C TYR A 117 -8.08 -14.39 14.59
N LEU A 118 -8.82 -13.32 14.27
CA LEU A 118 -10.09 -13.01 14.91
C LEU A 118 -11.12 -14.13 14.73
N ALA A 119 -11.20 -14.73 13.54
CA ALA A 119 -12.08 -15.86 13.26
C ALA A 119 -11.73 -17.07 14.13
N SER A 120 -10.43 -17.41 14.22
CA SER A 120 -9.94 -18.53 15.02
C SER A 120 -10.26 -18.36 16.52
N GLU A 121 -10.01 -17.18 17.07
CA GLU A 121 -10.32 -16.86 18.46
C GLU A 121 -11.82 -16.91 18.74
N PHE A 122 -12.65 -16.38 17.84
CA PHE A 122 -14.10 -16.47 17.94
C PHE A 122 -14.58 -17.92 17.99
N CYS A 123 -14.08 -18.77 17.08
CA CYS A 123 -14.41 -20.19 17.08
C CYS A 123 -13.99 -20.87 18.38
N SER A 124 -12.80 -20.54 18.88
CA SER A 124 -12.28 -21.08 20.15
C SER A 124 -13.13 -20.68 21.36
N GLU A 125 -13.54 -19.40 21.43
CA GLU A 125 -14.31 -18.88 22.56
C GLU A 125 -15.79 -19.35 22.56
N THR A 126 -16.38 -19.47 21.36
CA THR A 126 -17.83 -19.76 21.23
C THR A 126 -18.14 -21.21 20.95
N GLY A 127 -17.15 -22.02 20.56
CA GLY A 127 -17.37 -23.39 20.06
C GLY A 127 -18.02 -23.42 18.67
N PHE A 128 -18.04 -22.31 17.95
CA PHE A 128 -18.54 -22.25 16.57
C PHE A 128 -17.62 -23.07 15.65
N ASP A 129 -18.21 -24.02 14.93
CA ASP A 129 -17.52 -24.94 14.01
C ASP A 129 -18.01 -24.86 12.54
N GLY A 130 -18.88 -23.86 12.27
CA GLY A 130 -19.42 -23.63 10.93
C GLY A 130 -18.64 -22.59 10.10
N ASP A 131 -19.11 -22.38 8.89
CA ASP A 131 -18.60 -21.33 8.04
C ASP A 131 -19.27 -19.97 8.34
N PHE A 132 -18.49 -18.91 8.32
CA PHE A 132 -19.02 -17.55 8.37
C PHE A 132 -19.76 -17.26 7.05
N ASP A 133 -20.99 -16.82 7.13
CA ASP A 133 -21.74 -16.38 5.97
C ASP A 133 -21.11 -15.10 5.34
N GLU A 134 -21.57 -14.74 4.15
CA GLU A 134 -21.01 -13.61 3.40
C GLU A 134 -21.08 -12.28 4.17
N TYR A 135 -22.17 -12.09 4.95
CA TYR A 135 -22.33 -10.89 5.77
C TYR A 135 -21.32 -10.86 6.93
N ALA A 136 -21.19 -11.98 7.65
CA ALA A 136 -20.22 -12.11 8.74
C ALA A 136 -18.77 -11.99 8.26
N GLN A 137 -18.44 -12.54 7.08
CA GLN A 137 -17.13 -12.39 6.48
C GLN A 137 -16.82 -10.92 6.13
N GLN A 138 -17.77 -10.20 5.57
CA GLN A 138 -17.59 -8.78 5.25
C GLN A 138 -17.45 -7.91 6.50
N ASP A 139 -18.26 -8.15 7.53
CA ASP A 139 -18.17 -7.46 8.82
C ASP A 139 -16.82 -7.74 9.50
N LEU A 140 -16.40 -9.01 9.49
CA LEU A 140 -15.11 -9.42 10.03
C LEU A 140 -13.94 -8.73 9.32
N ARG A 141 -13.98 -8.59 8.00
CA ARG A 141 -12.97 -7.87 7.23
C ARG A 141 -12.88 -6.40 7.62
N LEU A 142 -14.01 -5.72 7.75
CA LEU A 142 -14.05 -4.32 8.19
C LEU A 142 -13.52 -4.15 9.63
N LYS A 143 -13.83 -5.10 10.51
CA LYS A 143 -13.34 -5.12 11.89
C LYS A 143 -11.83 -5.37 11.95
N ALA A 144 -11.31 -6.28 11.12
CA ALA A 144 -9.88 -6.58 11.02
C ALA A 144 -9.08 -5.35 10.55
N GLU A 145 -9.49 -4.70 9.47
CA GLU A 145 -8.86 -3.45 8.98
C GLU A 145 -8.87 -2.36 10.07
N LYS A 146 -10.00 -2.17 10.74
CA LYS A 146 -10.11 -1.18 11.82
C LYS A 146 -9.23 -1.52 13.02
N ALA A 147 -9.13 -2.80 13.40
CA ALA A 147 -8.25 -3.25 14.47
C ALA A 147 -6.78 -3.00 14.11
N LYS A 148 -6.35 -3.36 12.90
CA LYS A 148 -5.01 -3.05 12.38
C LYS A 148 -4.69 -1.56 12.48
N GLN A 149 -5.58 -0.69 12.02
CA GLN A 149 -5.39 0.76 12.12
C GLN A 149 -5.25 1.23 13.58
N GLN A 150 -6.04 0.70 14.50
CA GLN A 150 -5.99 1.07 15.91
C GLN A 150 -4.70 0.60 16.61
N LEU A 151 -4.15 -0.55 16.21
CA LEU A 151 -2.88 -1.07 16.75
C LEU A 151 -1.69 -0.16 16.46
N SER A 152 -1.77 0.74 15.47
CA SER A 152 -0.74 1.77 15.25
C SER A 152 -0.55 2.71 16.44
N THR A 153 -1.59 2.91 17.25
CA THR A 153 -1.58 3.83 18.40
C THR A 153 -1.88 3.16 19.75
N ARG A 154 -2.34 1.91 19.74
CA ARG A 154 -2.74 1.16 20.94
C ARG A 154 -1.94 -0.14 21.04
N GLU A 155 -1.65 -0.57 22.29
CA GLU A 155 -1.01 -1.86 22.55
C GLU A 155 -1.96 -3.03 22.35
N LYS A 156 -3.27 -2.80 22.51
CA LYS A 156 -4.32 -3.82 22.40
C LYS A 156 -5.63 -3.23 21.93
N VAL A 157 -6.40 -4.01 21.20
CA VAL A 157 -7.70 -3.63 20.63
C VAL A 157 -8.71 -4.74 20.89
N PRO A 158 -9.81 -4.46 21.61
CA PRO A 158 -10.93 -5.39 21.72
C PRO A 158 -11.82 -5.30 20.49
N VAL A 159 -12.17 -6.45 19.91
CA VAL A 159 -13.05 -6.58 18.77
C VAL A 159 -14.29 -7.37 19.16
N MET A 160 -15.46 -6.73 19.06
CA MET A 160 -16.73 -7.43 19.28
C MET A 160 -17.14 -8.14 18.00
N MET A 161 -17.39 -9.44 18.10
CA MET A 161 -17.79 -10.28 16.98
C MET A 161 -19.17 -10.88 17.23
N ASP A 162 -19.99 -10.89 16.18
CA ASP A 162 -21.31 -11.50 16.17
C ASP A 162 -21.43 -12.34 14.89
N ALA A 163 -21.64 -13.64 15.04
CA ALA A 163 -21.87 -14.56 13.93
C ALA A 163 -22.75 -15.74 14.38
N ALA A 164 -23.63 -16.22 13.51
CA ALA A 164 -24.50 -17.35 13.77
C ALA A 164 -25.31 -17.27 15.09
N GLY A 165 -25.66 -16.05 15.53
CA GLY A 165 -26.35 -15.81 16.79
C GLY A 165 -25.45 -15.91 18.04
N LEU A 166 -24.16 -16.15 17.88
CA LEU A 166 -23.15 -16.16 18.93
C LEU A 166 -22.42 -14.83 18.99
N ARG A 167 -21.90 -14.50 20.19
CA ARG A 167 -21.16 -13.25 20.42
C ARG A 167 -19.90 -13.51 21.22
N ALA A 168 -18.79 -12.95 20.79
CA ALA A 168 -17.52 -12.97 21.51
C ALA A 168 -16.83 -11.60 21.52
N ARG A 169 -15.93 -11.41 22.49
CA ARG A 169 -15.06 -10.23 22.57
C ARG A 169 -13.61 -10.67 22.45
N VAL A 170 -13.10 -10.73 21.25
CA VAL A 170 -11.72 -11.09 20.98
C VAL A 170 -10.80 -9.88 21.20
N GLU A 171 -9.67 -10.07 21.88
CA GLU A 171 -8.65 -9.06 22.05
C GLU A 171 -7.43 -9.40 21.18
N ILE A 172 -7.00 -8.46 20.32
CA ILE A 172 -5.74 -8.56 19.57
C ILE A 172 -4.73 -7.56 20.13
N THR A 173 -3.50 -8.02 20.37
CA THR A 173 -2.39 -7.18 20.84
C THR A 173 -1.47 -6.82 19.69
N ARG A 174 -0.65 -5.77 19.85
CA ARG A 174 0.40 -5.43 18.89
C ARG A 174 1.40 -6.57 18.73
N GLN A 175 1.79 -7.21 19.83
CA GLN A 175 2.66 -8.38 19.78
C GLN A 175 2.06 -9.52 18.94
N THR A 176 0.78 -9.86 19.16
CA THR A 176 0.08 -10.87 18.34
C THR A 176 0.05 -10.47 16.87
N PHE A 177 -0.22 -9.18 16.58
CA PHE A 177 -0.21 -8.66 15.22
C PHE A 177 1.16 -8.83 14.57
N ASP A 178 2.24 -8.47 15.26
CA ASP A 178 3.61 -8.62 14.76
C ASP A 178 3.94 -10.10 14.47
N GLU A 179 3.55 -11.01 15.37
CA GLU A 179 3.78 -12.45 15.22
C GLU A 179 3.03 -13.03 13.99
N ILE A 180 1.74 -12.72 13.82
CA ILE A 180 0.94 -13.27 12.71
C ILE A 180 1.25 -12.64 11.35
N THR A 181 1.96 -11.51 11.33
CA THR A 181 2.33 -10.79 10.10
C THR A 181 3.84 -10.80 9.82
N GLU A 182 4.64 -11.46 10.65
CA GLU A 182 6.10 -11.50 10.53
C GLU A 182 6.56 -11.98 9.15
N ALA A 183 5.93 -13.00 8.59
CA ALA A 183 6.28 -13.53 7.29
C ALA A 183 6.07 -12.50 6.15
N LEU A 184 5.00 -11.70 6.23
CA LEU A 184 4.70 -10.65 5.25
C LEU A 184 5.76 -9.52 5.33
N LEU A 185 6.14 -9.14 6.55
CA LEU A 185 7.19 -8.14 6.76
C LEU A 185 8.53 -8.65 6.24
N ASN A 186 8.92 -9.87 6.58
CA ASN A 186 10.19 -10.46 6.14
C ASN A 186 10.28 -10.53 4.62
N GLU A 187 9.20 -10.88 3.91
CA GLU A 187 9.18 -10.86 2.45
C GLU A 187 9.48 -9.47 1.88
N SER A 188 8.90 -8.41 2.46
CA SER A 188 9.18 -7.04 2.03
C SER A 188 10.63 -6.61 2.30
N ILE A 189 11.22 -7.08 3.41
CA ILE A 189 12.62 -6.83 3.77
C ILE A 189 13.55 -7.55 2.78
N GLU A 190 13.30 -8.81 2.47
CA GLU A 190 14.11 -9.59 1.50
C GLU A 190 14.15 -8.89 0.14
N LYS A 191 13.02 -8.40 -0.35
CA LYS A 191 12.94 -7.63 -1.60
C LYS A 191 13.73 -6.31 -1.52
N THR A 192 13.65 -5.65 -0.37
CA THR A 192 14.38 -4.40 -0.11
C THR A 192 15.89 -4.64 -0.11
N ASP A 193 16.36 -5.68 0.59
CA ASP A 193 17.78 -6.03 0.64
C ASP A 193 18.30 -6.41 -0.75
N ALA A 194 17.53 -7.13 -1.55
CA ALA A 194 17.89 -7.46 -2.93
C ALA A 194 18.01 -6.20 -3.80
N ALA A 195 17.12 -5.24 -3.66
CA ALA A 195 17.20 -3.96 -4.40
C ALA A 195 18.42 -3.14 -3.97
N ILE A 196 18.74 -3.10 -2.67
CA ILE A 196 19.94 -2.43 -2.13
C ILE A 196 21.21 -3.08 -2.68
N ALA A 197 21.30 -4.42 -2.66
CA ALA A 197 22.43 -5.15 -3.18
C ALA A 197 22.65 -4.88 -4.68
N LEU A 198 21.59 -4.92 -5.47
CA LEU A 198 21.63 -4.63 -6.91
C LEU A 198 22.06 -3.18 -7.19
N ALA A 199 21.61 -2.21 -6.39
CA ALA A 199 22.06 -0.82 -6.49
C ALA A 199 23.56 -0.68 -6.20
N ALA A 200 24.07 -1.38 -5.16
CA ALA A 200 25.49 -1.39 -4.81
C ALA A 200 26.35 -2.00 -5.94
N GLU A 201 25.92 -3.08 -6.57
CA GLU A 201 26.58 -3.66 -7.76
C GLU A 201 26.67 -2.67 -8.92
N ARG A 202 25.70 -1.75 -9.05
CA ARG A 202 25.67 -0.68 -10.05
C ARG A 202 26.47 0.57 -9.62
N GLY A 203 27.13 0.54 -8.47
CA GLY A 203 27.97 1.62 -7.95
C GLY A 203 27.21 2.70 -7.17
N TYR A 204 25.97 2.44 -6.75
CA TYR A 204 25.16 3.36 -5.96
C TYR A 204 25.08 2.91 -4.50
N THR A 205 25.35 3.83 -3.60
CA THR A 205 25.21 3.58 -2.14
C THR A 205 24.09 4.45 -1.60
N ILE A 206 23.16 3.83 -0.87
CA ILE A 206 22.08 4.55 -0.18
C ILE A 206 22.67 5.16 1.10
N VAL A 207 22.42 6.44 1.31
CA VAL A 207 22.97 7.23 2.44
C VAL A 207 21.83 7.53 3.42
#